data_107fce4c1768271344f57c087376dd81
#
_entry.id   107fce4c1768271344f57c087376dd81
#
_cell.length_a   1.000
_cell.length_b   1.000
_cell.length_c   1.000
_cell.angle_alpha   90.00
_cell.angle_beta   90.00
_cell.angle_gamma   90.00
#
_symmetry.space_group_name_H-M   'P 1'
#
loop_
_entity.id
_entity.type
_entity.pdbx_description
1 polymer ?
#
loop_
_entity_poly.entity_id
_entity_poly.type
_entity_poly.pdbx_seq_one_letter_code
_entity_poly.pdbx_strand_id
1 'polypeptide(L)'
;MSAARAGARAGLWGGLFAASASIVVALRLTDAINSTTGFILFAGAMGLLIPFMRGMAKAQRDRACSSPAAIGYSKRMLIASVGYMLGLGLAITLDRRTELAGATGFLVAMLPVLPIFAMIWAMGRYLVEEQDEYLRHRAMIASLAGLGLVLGLGSFWGFLETFGMAPHVPGWWAVPVWALGMGLAQAWLALRDRAGGEE
;
A
#
# COMPACT_ATOMS: atom_id res chain seq x y z
N MET A 1 -29.10 -1.68 5.57
CA MET A 1 -28.41 -1.62 6.88
C MET A 1 -27.19 -2.53 6.99
N SER A 2 -27.01 -3.58 6.19
CA SER A 2 -25.87 -4.52 6.28
C SER A 2 -24.55 -3.98 5.69
N ALA A 3 -24.58 -3.30 4.55
CA ALA A 3 -23.38 -2.79 3.87
C ALA A 3 -22.68 -1.67 4.66
N ALA A 4 -23.44 -0.78 5.31
CA ALA A 4 -22.88 0.29 6.15
C ALA A 4 -22.16 -0.29 7.38
N ARG A 5 -22.71 -1.33 8.01
CA ARG A 5 -22.08 -2.03 9.13
C ARG A 5 -20.82 -2.80 8.69
N ALA A 6 -20.83 -3.40 7.52
CA ALA A 6 -19.64 -4.08 6.96
C ALA A 6 -18.52 -3.07 6.66
N GLY A 7 -18.84 -1.91 6.08
CA GLY A 7 -17.88 -0.83 5.83
C GLY A 7 -17.30 -0.25 7.13
N ALA A 8 -18.14 -0.02 8.15
CA ALA A 8 -17.68 0.47 9.45
C ALA A 8 -16.72 -0.53 10.14
N ARG A 9 -17.06 -1.84 10.11
CA ARG A 9 -16.17 -2.88 10.64
C ARG A 9 -14.82 -2.96 9.88
N ALA A 10 -14.85 -2.85 8.56
CA ALA A 10 -13.63 -2.77 7.77
C ALA A 10 -12.79 -1.55 8.16
N GLY A 11 -13.42 -0.37 8.32
CA GLY A 11 -12.74 0.83 8.79
C GLY A 11 -12.07 0.66 10.16
N LEU A 12 -12.73 -0.03 11.10
CA LEU A 12 -12.15 -0.35 12.42
C LEU A 12 -10.88 -1.21 12.30
N TRP A 13 -10.91 -2.26 11.48
CA TRP A 13 -9.74 -3.12 11.27
C TRP A 13 -8.59 -2.39 10.56
N GLY A 14 -8.90 -1.53 9.58
CA GLY A 14 -7.92 -0.66 8.94
C GLY A 14 -7.30 0.35 9.90
N GLY A 15 -8.12 0.95 10.76
CA GLY A 15 -7.67 1.86 11.83
C GLY A 15 -6.77 1.15 12.86
N LEU A 16 -7.14 -0.06 13.29
CA LEU A 16 -6.32 -0.87 14.19
C LEU A 16 -4.98 -1.24 13.56
N PHE A 17 -4.96 -1.61 12.28
CA PHE A 17 -3.72 -1.86 11.55
C PHE A 17 -2.84 -0.61 11.53
N ALA A 18 -3.40 0.54 11.12
CA ALA A 18 -2.65 1.80 11.05
C ALA A 18 -2.09 2.21 12.43
N ALA A 19 -2.89 2.10 13.48
CA ALA A 19 -2.46 2.39 14.85
C ALA A 19 -1.35 1.45 15.31
N SER A 20 -1.51 0.13 15.09
CA SER A 20 -0.49 -0.87 15.45
C SER A 20 0.81 -0.64 14.70
N ALA A 21 0.75 -0.37 13.38
CA ALA A 21 1.91 -0.09 12.57
C ALA A 21 2.62 1.19 13.04
N SER A 22 1.87 2.26 13.35
CA SER A 22 2.43 3.52 13.87
C SER A 22 3.11 3.34 15.21
N ILE A 23 2.53 2.55 16.12
CA ILE A 23 3.12 2.23 17.43
C ILE A 23 4.43 1.46 17.23
N VAL A 24 4.48 0.45 16.35
CA VAL A 24 5.70 -0.31 16.07
C VAL A 24 6.78 0.61 15.50
N VAL A 25 6.44 1.50 14.58
CA VAL A 25 7.38 2.49 14.02
C VAL A 25 7.90 3.41 15.12
N ALA A 26 7.03 3.96 15.98
CA ALA A 26 7.42 4.84 17.10
C ALA A 26 8.38 4.12 18.06
N LEU A 27 8.07 2.88 18.45
CA LEU A 27 8.93 2.05 19.32
C LEU A 27 10.29 1.75 18.67
N ARG A 28 10.33 1.67 17.34
CA ARG A 28 11.59 1.51 16.60
C ARG A 28 12.40 2.80 16.56
N LEU A 29 11.76 3.94 16.36
CA LEU A 29 12.43 5.25 16.34
C LEU A 29 12.98 5.66 17.72
N THR A 30 12.37 5.18 18.79
CA THR A 30 12.83 5.41 20.18
C THR A 30 13.80 4.34 20.70
N ASP A 31 14.24 3.40 19.83
CA ASP A 31 15.09 2.25 20.20
C ASP A 31 14.53 1.38 21.34
N ALA A 32 13.23 1.50 21.66
CA ALA A 32 12.56 0.73 22.69
C ALA A 32 12.45 -0.78 22.34
N ILE A 33 12.51 -1.12 21.07
CA ILE A 33 12.50 -2.50 20.57
C ILE A 33 13.59 -2.71 19.52
N ASN A 34 14.16 -3.93 19.48
CA ASN A 34 15.14 -4.30 18.46
C ASN A 34 14.48 -4.57 17.10
N SER A 35 15.29 -4.66 16.04
CA SER A 35 14.83 -4.85 14.66
C SER A 35 13.99 -6.11 14.48
N THR A 36 14.39 -7.21 15.12
CA THR A 36 13.71 -8.50 15.01
C THR A 36 12.34 -8.45 15.67
N THR A 37 12.23 -7.87 16.87
CA THR A 37 10.95 -7.69 17.58
C THR A 37 10.04 -6.74 16.81
N GLY A 38 10.58 -5.63 16.30
CA GLY A 38 9.82 -4.71 15.45
C GLY A 38 9.25 -5.39 14.20
N PHE A 39 10.04 -6.23 13.54
CA PHE A 39 9.57 -7.00 12.39
C PHE A 39 8.48 -8.01 12.76
N ILE A 40 8.63 -8.76 13.85
CA ILE A 40 7.62 -9.72 14.32
C ILE A 40 6.30 -9.01 14.67
N LEU A 41 6.37 -7.90 15.40
CA LEU A 41 5.19 -7.12 15.76
C LEU A 41 4.50 -6.53 14.52
N PHE A 42 5.29 -6.04 13.56
CA PHE A 42 4.77 -5.51 12.30
C PHE A 42 4.12 -6.61 11.45
N ALA A 43 4.75 -7.79 11.34
CA ALA A 43 4.18 -8.95 10.67
C ALA A 43 2.88 -9.42 11.35
N GLY A 44 2.83 -9.37 12.69
CA GLY A 44 1.60 -9.62 13.46
C GLY A 44 0.50 -8.61 13.17
N ALA A 45 0.84 -7.32 13.12
CA ALA A 45 -0.09 -6.25 12.75
C ALA A 45 -0.65 -6.44 11.34
N MET A 46 0.14 -6.97 10.40
CA MET A 46 -0.35 -7.31 9.06
C MET A 46 -1.46 -8.35 9.04
N GLY A 47 -1.54 -9.22 10.06
CA GLY A 47 -2.69 -10.13 10.25
C GLY A 47 -4.04 -9.40 10.33
N LEU A 48 -4.06 -8.15 10.80
CA LEU A 48 -5.26 -7.29 10.85
C LEU A 48 -5.74 -6.87 9.45
N LEU A 49 -4.90 -6.96 8.43
CA LEU A 49 -5.31 -6.73 7.05
C LEU A 49 -6.25 -7.82 6.53
N ILE A 50 -6.20 -9.04 7.07
CA ILE A 50 -7.08 -10.14 6.66
C ILE A 50 -8.54 -9.80 6.94
N PRO A 51 -8.97 -9.48 8.18
CA PRO A 51 -10.35 -9.09 8.47
C PRO A 51 -10.73 -7.76 7.80
N PHE A 52 -9.79 -6.81 7.66
CA PHE A 52 -10.00 -5.59 6.89
C PHE A 52 -10.40 -5.90 5.44
N MET A 53 -9.62 -6.73 4.75
CA MET A 53 -9.86 -7.09 3.36
C MET A 53 -11.14 -7.91 3.18
N ARG A 54 -11.43 -8.84 4.11
CA ARG A 54 -12.70 -9.59 4.11
C ARG A 54 -13.89 -8.66 4.31
N GLY A 55 -13.77 -7.67 5.19
CA GLY A 55 -14.78 -6.65 5.43
C GLY A 55 -15.02 -5.77 4.20
N MET A 56 -13.93 -5.32 3.55
CA MET A 56 -13.99 -4.54 2.32
C MET A 56 -14.59 -5.34 1.16
N ALA A 57 -14.16 -6.58 0.95
CA ALA A 57 -14.69 -7.45 -0.09
C ALA A 57 -16.19 -7.72 0.12
N LYS A 58 -16.63 -7.91 1.37
CA LYS A 58 -18.06 -8.05 1.71
C LYS A 58 -18.82 -6.76 1.45
N ALA A 59 -18.30 -5.61 1.90
CA ALA A 59 -18.93 -4.31 1.67
C ALA A 59 -19.01 -3.95 0.17
N GLN A 60 -18.04 -4.37 -0.62
CA GLN A 60 -18.06 -4.25 -2.08
C GLN A 60 -19.12 -5.16 -2.71
N ARG A 61 -19.22 -6.43 -2.30
CA ARG A 61 -20.26 -7.37 -2.80
C ARG A 61 -21.67 -6.92 -2.45
N ASP A 62 -21.86 -6.35 -1.27
CA ASP A 62 -23.16 -5.86 -0.80
C ASP A 62 -23.58 -4.53 -1.49
N ARG A 63 -22.61 -3.80 -2.08
CA ARG A 63 -22.85 -2.68 -2.99
C ARG A 63 -22.96 -3.26 -4.39
N ALA A 64 -24.09 -3.07 -5.06
CA ALA A 64 -24.36 -3.58 -6.41
C ALA A 64 -23.40 -3.08 -7.52
N CYS A 65 -22.31 -2.41 -7.15
CA CYS A 65 -21.33 -1.78 -8.03
C CYS A 65 -19.95 -2.47 -8.02
N SER A 66 -19.81 -3.71 -7.54
CA SER A 66 -18.52 -4.41 -7.61
C SER A 66 -18.41 -5.19 -8.90
N SER A 67 -17.60 -4.70 -9.83
CA SER A 67 -17.24 -5.47 -11.02
C SER A 67 -16.39 -6.71 -10.62
N PRO A 68 -16.49 -7.82 -11.36
CA PRO A 68 -15.59 -8.97 -11.18
C PRO A 68 -14.12 -8.59 -11.30
N ALA A 69 -13.80 -7.61 -12.15
CA ALA A 69 -12.46 -7.05 -12.35
C ALA A 69 -11.93 -6.39 -11.07
N ALA A 70 -12.78 -5.59 -10.37
CA ALA A 70 -12.40 -4.94 -9.10
C ALA A 70 -12.12 -5.96 -7.99
N ILE A 71 -12.89 -7.04 -7.90
CA ILE A 71 -12.66 -8.13 -6.94
C ILE A 71 -11.34 -8.84 -7.25
N GLY A 72 -11.09 -9.16 -8.52
CA GLY A 72 -9.85 -9.77 -8.99
C GLY A 72 -8.63 -8.90 -8.70
N TYR A 73 -8.73 -7.60 -8.99
CA TYR A 73 -7.71 -6.60 -8.68
C TYR A 73 -7.38 -6.55 -7.19
N SER A 74 -8.40 -6.43 -6.34
CA SER A 74 -8.21 -6.36 -4.89
C SER A 74 -7.47 -7.59 -4.34
N LYS A 75 -7.78 -8.78 -4.85
CA LYS A 75 -7.10 -10.03 -4.47
C LYS A 75 -5.63 -10.04 -4.92
N ARG A 76 -5.37 -9.68 -6.18
CA ARG A 76 -3.99 -9.61 -6.73
C ARG A 76 -3.15 -8.59 -5.99
N MET A 77 -3.72 -7.39 -5.75
CA MET A 77 -3.05 -6.31 -5.03
C MET A 77 -2.73 -6.71 -3.58
N LEU A 78 -3.65 -7.39 -2.88
CA LEU A 78 -3.40 -7.89 -1.53
C LEU A 78 -2.23 -8.87 -1.51
N ILE A 79 -2.23 -9.87 -2.39
CA ILE A 79 -1.16 -10.88 -2.46
C ILE A 79 0.19 -10.19 -2.73
N ALA A 80 0.23 -9.26 -3.69
CA ALA A 80 1.43 -8.51 -4.01
C ALA A 80 1.89 -7.61 -2.84
N SER A 81 0.97 -6.95 -2.14
CA SER A 81 1.30 -6.11 -0.97
C SER A 81 1.87 -6.92 0.19
N VAL A 82 1.28 -8.07 0.49
CA VAL A 82 1.81 -8.99 1.51
C VAL A 82 3.19 -9.51 1.09
N GLY A 83 3.35 -9.91 -0.17
CA GLY A 83 4.64 -10.33 -0.73
C GLY A 83 5.70 -9.25 -0.62
N TYR A 84 5.36 -7.99 -0.91
CA TYR A 84 6.25 -6.84 -0.77
C TYR A 84 6.71 -6.64 0.67
N MET A 85 5.78 -6.65 1.62
CA MET A 85 6.10 -6.46 3.04
C MET A 85 6.99 -7.57 3.59
N LEU A 86 6.68 -8.82 3.26
CA LEU A 86 7.50 -9.96 3.66
C LEU A 86 8.89 -9.94 2.99
N GLY A 87 8.93 -9.66 1.69
CA GLY A 87 10.16 -9.53 0.93
C GLY A 87 11.06 -8.42 1.45
N LEU A 88 10.50 -7.24 1.72
CA LEU A 88 11.23 -6.12 2.29
C LEU A 88 11.76 -6.43 3.70
N GLY A 89 10.92 -6.99 4.57
CA GLY A 89 11.33 -7.36 5.92
C GLY A 89 12.42 -8.42 5.93
N LEU A 90 12.33 -9.41 5.05
CA LEU A 90 13.36 -10.45 4.90
C LEU A 90 14.66 -9.85 4.35
N ALA A 91 14.60 -9.01 3.32
CA ALA A 91 15.76 -8.35 2.74
C ALA A 91 16.51 -7.51 3.77
N ILE A 92 15.82 -6.65 4.53
CA ILE A 92 16.42 -5.84 5.59
C ILE A 92 17.02 -6.72 6.71
N THR A 93 16.38 -7.83 7.04
CA THR A 93 16.87 -8.73 8.09
C THR A 93 18.13 -9.47 7.65
N LEU A 94 18.20 -9.91 6.40
CA LEU A 94 19.37 -10.58 5.84
C LEU A 94 20.54 -9.61 5.70
N ASP A 95 20.31 -8.41 5.20
CA ASP A 95 21.32 -7.35 5.05
C ASP A 95 22.01 -7.03 6.38
N ARG A 96 21.24 -7.00 7.47
CA ARG A 96 21.78 -6.74 8.82
C ARG A 96 22.58 -7.91 9.44
N ARG A 97 22.40 -9.12 8.95
CA ARG A 97 23.01 -10.34 9.51
C ARG A 97 24.20 -10.84 8.72
N THR A 98 24.28 -10.50 7.45
CA THR A 98 25.30 -10.98 6.52
C THR A 98 25.71 -9.83 5.61
N GLU A 99 27.01 -9.71 5.36
CA GLU A 99 27.50 -8.80 4.32
C GLU A 99 27.04 -9.34 2.97
N LEU A 100 25.95 -8.73 2.44
CA LEU A 100 25.40 -9.10 1.15
C LEU A 100 26.17 -8.42 0.04
N ALA A 101 26.93 -9.19 -0.74
CA ALA A 101 27.69 -8.69 -1.87
C ALA A 101 27.44 -9.55 -3.13
N GLY A 102 27.65 -8.95 -4.31
CA GLY A 102 27.57 -9.67 -5.58
C GLY A 102 26.19 -10.27 -5.87
N ALA A 103 26.17 -11.52 -6.33
CA ALA A 103 24.95 -12.21 -6.76
C ALA A 103 23.94 -12.43 -5.62
N THR A 104 24.41 -12.69 -4.41
CA THR A 104 23.53 -12.90 -3.25
C THR A 104 22.81 -11.62 -2.83
N GLY A 105 23.51 -10.48 -2.84
CA GLY A 105 22.90 -9.17 -2.60
C GLY A 105 21.84 -8.83 -3.64
N PHE A 106 22.12 -9.12 -4.91
CA PHE A 106 21.16 -8.92 -5.99
C PHE A 106 19.89 -9.77 -5.82
N LEU A 107 20.02 -11.06 -5.50
CA LEU A 107 18.87 -11.94 -5.27
C LEU A 107 18.01 -11.49 -4.09
N VAL A 108 18.65 -11.06 -3.01
CA VAL A 108 17.92 -10.53 -1.83
C VAL A 108 17.20 -9.22 -2.18
N ALA A 109 17.81 -8.34 -2.95
CA ALA A 109 17.17 -7.12 -3.42
C ALA A 109 15.95 -7.38 -4.31
N MET A 110 15.91 -8.50 -5.05
CA MET A 110 14.76 -8.90 -5.87
C MET A 110 13.54 -9.29 -5.05
N LEU A 111 13.68 -9.69 -3.79
CA LEU A 111 12.56 -10.12 -2.95
C LEU A 111 11.43 -9.08 -2.83
N PRO A 112 11.71 -7.79 -2.51
CA PRO A 112 10.67 -6.76 -2.52
C PRO A 112 10.34 -6.23 -3.92
N VAL A 113 11.25 -6.34 -4.90
CA VAL A 113 11.07 -5.79 -6.25
C VAL A 113 10.04 -6.59 -7.06
N LEU A 114 10.08 -7.91 -7.00
CA LEU A 114 9.13 -8.76 -7.72
C LEU A 114 7.66 -8.48 -7.35
N PRO A 115 7.28 -8.36 -6.06
CA PRO A 115 5.95 -7.94 -5.70
C PRO A 115 5.54 -6.56 -6.22
N ILE A 116 6.47 -5.60 -6.35
CA ILE A 116 6.17 -4.29 -6.96
C ILE A 116 5.74 -4.47 -8.41
N PHE A 117 6.46 -5.28 -9.19
CA PHE A 117 6.04 -5.60 -10.56
C PHE A 117 4.68 -6.30 -10.60
N ALA A 118 4.39 -7.17 -9.62
CA ALA A 118 3.07 -7.80 -9.50
C ALA A 118 1.96 -6.77 -9.19
N MET A 119 2.23 -5.72 -8.39
CA MET A 119 1.28 -4.62 -8.16
C MET A 119 1.00 -3.84 -9.45
N ILE A 120 2.06 -3.48 -10.20
CA ILE A 120 1.95 -2.77 -11.48
C ILE A 120 1.15 -3.62 -12.47
N TRP A 121 1.47 -4.90 -12.58
CA TRP A 121 0.74 -5.84 -13.43
C TRP A 121 -0.74 -5.96 -13.01
N ALA A 122 -1.03 -6.07 -11.71
CA ALA A 122 -2.40 -6.14 -11.21
C ALA A 122 -3.21 -4.89 -11.56
N MET A 123 -2.58 -3.71 -11.49
CA MET A 123 -3.20 -2.45 -11.92
C MET A 123 -3.48 -2.42 -13.41
N GLY A 124 -2.47 -2.74 -14.24
CA GLY A 124 -2.64 -2.79 -15.70
C GLY A 124 -3.73 -3.79 -16.11
N ARG A 125 -3.74 -4.96 -15.46
CA ARG A 125 -4.75 -5.98 -15.70
C ARG A 125 -6.16 -5.49 -15.33
N TYR A 126 -6.30 -4.76 -14.24
CA TYR A 126 -7.58 -4.15 -13.84
C TYR A 126 -8.09 -3.16 -14.89
N LEU A 127 -7.23 -2.28 -15.41
CA LEU A 127 -7.61 -1.31 -16.43
C LEU A 127 -8.08 -1.96 -17.74
N VAL A 128 -7.58 -3.16 -18.05
CA VAL A 128 -8.00 -3.93 -19.24
C VAL A 128 -9.28 -4.72 -18.98
N GLU A 129 -9.43 -5.32 -17.79
CA GLU A 129 -10.57 -6.16 -17.43
C GLU A 129 -11.83 -5.36 -17.06
N GLU A 130 -11.68 -4.10 -16.60
CA GLU A 130 -12.81 -3.26 -16.16
C GLU A 130 -13.57 -2.73 -17.36
N GLN A 131 -14.85 -3.06 -17.44
CA GLN A 131 -15.76 -2.64 -18.52
C GLN A 131 -16.48 -1.34 -18.21
N ASP A 132 -16.61 -0.99 -16.93
CA ASP A 132 -17.21 0.28 -16.52
C ASP A 132 -16.21 1.42 -16.75
N GLU A 133 -16.53 2.31 -17.69
CA GLU A 133 -15.67 3.44 -18.06
C GLU A 133 -15.44 4.40 -16.88
N TYR A 134 -16.44 4.61 -16.04
CA TYR A 134 -16.33 5.47 -14.88
C TYR A 134 -15.34 4.89 -13.86
N LEU A 135 -15.46 3.60 -13.53
CA LEU A 135 -14.54 2.91 -12.61
C LEU A 135 -13.12 2.87 -13.15
N ARG A 136 -12.96 2.60 -14.45
CA ARG A 136 -11.67 2.60 -15.15
C ARG A 136 -11.03 3.99 -15.12
N HIS A 137 -11.79 5.03 -15.47
CA HIS A 137 -11.31 6.43 -15.46
C HIS A 137 -10.89 6.87 -14.05
N ARG A 138 -11.69 6.55 -13.05
CA ARG A 138 -11.40 6.81 -11.64
C ARG A 138 -10.11 6.13 -11.18
N ALA A 139 -9.88 4.88 -11.58
CA ALA A 139 -8.65 4.16 -11.26
C ALA A 139 -7.43 4.79 -11.94
N MET A 140 -7.56 5.24 -13.20
CA MET A 140 -6.49 5.96 -13.90
C MET A 140 -6.12 7.26 -13.20
N ILE A 141 -7.09 8.09 -12.82
CA ILE A 141 -6.83 9.35 -12.09
C ILE A 141 -6.11 9.06 -10.77
N ALA A 142 -6.59 8.07 -10.00
CA ALA A 142 -5.95 7.70 -8.74
C ALA A 142 -4.52 7.21 -8.93
N SER A 143 -4.26 6.41 -9.96
CA SER A 143 -2.91 5.91 -10.29
C SER A 143 -1.97 7.04 -10.68
N LEU A 144 -2.45 7.99 -11.50
CA LEU A 144 -1.67 9.17 -11.90
C LEU A 144 -1.38 10.09 -10.72
N ALA A 145 -2.35 10.28 -9.83
CA ALA A 145 -2.14 11.06 -8.60
C ALA A 145 -1.09 10.41 -7.69
N GLY A 146 -1.13 9.09 -7.53
CA GLY A 146 -0.11 8.35 -6.80
C GLY A 146 1.27 8.48 -7.43
N LEU A 147 1.37 8.31 -8.75
CA LEU A 147 2.62 8.50 -9.50
C LEU A 147 3.13 9.94 -9.39
N GLY A 148 2.26 10.93 -9.55
CA GLY A 148 2.61 12.35 -9.43
C GLY A 148 3.15 12.69 -8.04
N LEU A 149 2.54 12.12 -6.98
CA LEU A 149 3.03 12.31 -5.62
C LEU A 149 4.43 11.72 -5.42
N VAL A 150 4.68 10.50 -5.91
CA VAL A 150 6.01 9.86 -5.82
C VAL A 150 7.05 10.64 -6.60
N LEU A 151 6.76 11.01 -7.85
CA LEU A 151 7.70 11.77 -8.67
C LEU A 151 7.95 13.15 -8.10
N GLY A 152 6.90 13.87 -7.66
CA GLY A 152 7.03 15.21 -7.10
C GLY A 152 7.81 15.21 -5.79
N LEU A 153 7.35 14.44 -4.79
CA LEU A 153 8.01 14.39 -3.49
C LEU A 153 9.38 13.71 -3.57
N GLY A 154 9.50 12.64 -4.35
CA GLY A 154 10.77 11.91 -4.50
C GLY A 154 11.82 12.75 -5.20
N SER A 155 11.48 13.47 -6.27
CA SER A 155 12.42 14.39 -6.95
C SER A 155 12.79 15.55 -6.04
N PHE A 156 11.80 16.18 -5.38
CA PHE A 156 12.05 17.29 -4.46
C PHE A 156 12.98 16.87 -3.32
N TRP A 157 12.68 15.75 -2.67
CA TRP A 157 13.52 15.24 -1.58
C TRP A 157 14.91 14.84 -2.07
N GLY A 158 15.02 14.18 -3.23
CA GLY A 158 16.30 13.78 -3.82
C GLY A 158 17.20 14.98 -4.11
N PHE A 159 16.65 16.13 -4.54
CA PHE A 159 17.42 17.36 -4.68
C PHE A 159 17.87 17.92 -3.35
N LEU A 160 16.99 17.96 -2.34
CA LEU A 160 17.37 18.38 -0.98
C LEU A 160 18.49 17.51 -0.40
N GLU A 161 18.43 16.21 -0.62
CA GLU A 161 19.46 15.26 -0.22
C GLU A 161 20.79 15.53 -0.98
N THR A 162 20.71 15.74 -2.30
CA THR A 162 21.87 16.06 -3.14
C THR A 162 22.60 17.35 -2.68
N PHE A 163 21.84 18.34 -2.20
CA PHE A 163 22.38 19.58 -1.66
C PHE A 163 22.75 19.52 -0.16
N GLY A 164 22.65 18.34 0.46
CA GLY A 164 22.95 18.14 1.89
C GLY A 164 21.98 18.80 2.86
N MET A 165 20.77 19.19 2.38
CA MET A 165 19.74 19.88 3.19
C MET A 165 18.78 18.88 3.86
N ALA A 166 18.75 17.62 3.45
CA ALA A 166 17.89 16.57 4.00
C ALA A 166 18.65 15.26 4.18
N PRO A 167 18.26 14.41 5.15
CA PRO A 167 18.85 13.08 5.34
C PRO A 167 18.45 12.14 4.21
N HIS A 168 19.25 11.07 4.02
CA HIS A 168 18.98 10.01 3.04
C HIS A 168 17.68 9.28 3.34
N VAL A 169 16.82 9.19 2.33
CA VAL A 169 15.58 8.39 2.39
C VAL A 169 15.71 7.17 1.48
N PRO A 170 15.59 5.95 2.03
CA PRO A 170 15.67 4.74 1.23
C PRO A 170 14.57 4.66 0.17
N GLY A 171 14.90 4.16 -1.04
CA GLY A 171 13.99 4.09 -2.18
C GLY A 171 12.71 3.26 -1.97
N TRP A 172 12.68 2.35 -0.98
CA TRP A 172 11.48 1.57 -0.66
C TRP A 172 10.31 2.42 -0.13
N TRP A 173 10.54 3.67 0.29
CA TRP A 173 9.48 4.63 0.61
C TRP A 173 8.58 4.99 -0.57
N ALA A 174 9.04 4.77 -1.81
CA ALA A 174 8.24 5.05 -3.00
C ALA A 174 6.89 4.31 -3.01
N VAL A 175 6.84 3.05 -2.55
CA VAL A 175 5.60 2.26 -2.53
C VAL A 175 4.58 2.80 -1.52
N PRO A 176 4.93 3.07 -0.24
CA PRO A 176 4.03 3.74 0.70
C PRO A 176 3.53 5.10 0.21
N VAL A 177 4.41 5.94 -0.35
CA VAL A 177 4.03 7.27 -0.87
C VAL A 177 3.06 7.14 -2.04
N TRP A 178 3.30 6.22 -2.96
CA TRP A 178 2.38 5.93 -4.06
C TRP A 178 1.01 5.46 -3.56
N ALA A 179 0.97 4.54 -2.61
CA ALA A 179 -0.27 4.04 -2.02
C ALA A 179 -1.05 5.16 -1.31
N LEU A 180 -0.34 6.06 -0.60
CA LEU A 180 -0.93 7.24 0.02
C LEU A 180 -1.56 8.17 -1.02
N GLY A 181 -0.85 8.50 -2.09
CA GLY A 181 -1.34 9.35 -3.17
C GLY A 181 -2.59 8.77 -3.84
N MET A 182 -2.59 7.46 -4.13
CA MET A 182 -3.76 6.77 -4.64
C MET A 182 -4.95 6.83 -3.67
N GLY A 183 -4.69 6.60 -2.38
CA GLY A 183 -5.72 6.64 -1.34
C GLY A 183 -6.36 8.02 -1.19
N LEU A 184 -5.55 9.08 -1.18
CA LEU A 184 -6.01 10.47 -1.12
C LEU A 184 -6.85 10.83 -2.36
N ALA A 185 -6.41 10.45 -3.56
CA ALA A 185 -7.17 10.69 -4.78
C ALA A 185 -8.51 9.95 -4.78
N GLN A 186 -8.54 8.69 -4.32
CA GLN A 186 -9.78 7.92 -4.18
C GLN A 186 -10.74 8.55 -3.17
N ALA A 187 -10.21 9.03 -2.04
CA ALA A 187 -11.01 9.70 -1.02
C ALA A 187 -11.60 11.01 -1.56
N TRP A 188 -10.79 11.81 -2.24
CA TRP A 188 -11.23 13.07 -2.86
C TRP A 188 -12.32 12.85 -3.91
N LEU A 189 -12.15 11.88 -4.81
CA LEU A 189 -13.15 11.51 -5.81
C LEU A 189 -14.46 11.06 -5.13
N ALA A 190 -14.37 10.26 -4.06
CA ALA A 190 -15.56 9.81 -3.34
C ALA A 190 -16.30 10.94 -2.62
N LEU A 191 -15.60 11.98 -2.15
CA LEU A 191 -16.23 13.16 -1.55
C LEU A 191 -16.91 14.01 -2.61
N ARG A 192 -16.26 14.20 -3.76
CA ARG A 192 -16.82 14.94 -4.90
C ARG A 192 -18.10 14.30 -5.44
N ASP A 193 -18.12 12.98 -5.56
CA ASP A 193 -19.30 12.24 -6.03
C ASP A 193 -20.50 12.41 -5.08
N ARG A 194 -20.26 12.52 -3.76
CA ARG A 194 -21.32 12.77 -2.77
C ARG A 194 -21.88 14.17 -2.86
N ALA A 195 -21.03 15.18 -3.06
CA ALA A 195 -21.44 16.57 -3.18
C ALA A 195 -22.24 16.84 -4.46
N GLY A 196 -21.88 16.18 -5.58
CA GLY A 196 -22.61 16.33 -6.86
C GLY A 196 -23.90 15.53 -6.95
N GLY A 197 -24.20 14.64 -6.00
CA GLY A 197 -25.47 13.88 -5.94
C GLY A 197 -26.57 14.53 -5.09
N GLU A 198 -26.29 15.70 -4.49
CA GLU A 198 -27.25 16.49 -3.68
C GLU A 198 -27.88 17.66 -4.48
N GLU A 199 -27.53 17.85 -5.77
CA GLU A 199 -28.16 18.78 -6.70
C GLU A 199 -29.13 18.03 -7.64
#